data_6dbf97818a67e9162f81c291b0c855a0
#
_entry.id   6dbf97818a67e9162f81c291b0c855a0
#
_cell.length_a   1.000
_cell.length_b   1.000
_cell.length_c   1.000
_cell.angle_alpha   90.00
_cell.angle_beta   90.00
_cell.angle_gamma   90.00
#
_symmetry.space_group_name_H-M   'P 1'
#
loop_
_entity.id
_entity.type
_entity.pdbx_description
1 polymer ?
#
loop_
_entity_poly.entity_id
_entity_poly.type
_entity_poly.pdbx_seq_one_letter_code
_entity_poly.pdbx_strand_id
1 'polypeptide(L)'
;MRNFKYVSTIKAALENECPGTVSCADVVALSARDGIVMLGGPRIEMKTGRKDSKQSWAAEVDQSIPNHNDTLSSVLSRFQSIGIDAEGTVALLGGHSVGRVHCVNLVDRLYPTVDPTIDPDYANYIKGRCPTPNPDPQAVLYARNDRETPMILDNFYYKNLLKNKGLLIVDQQLASHPITAPYVQKMAADNDYFHQQFSRAALLLSENNPLTGDQGEIRKDCGYVNAH
;
A
#
# COMPACT_ATOMS: atom_id res chain seq x y z
N MET A 1 8.44 -12.91 3.71
CA MET A 1 7.82 -12.06 2.66
C MET A 1 7.99 -12.73 1.30
N ARG A 2 6.90 -13.00 0.58
CA ARG A 2 6.97 -13.67 -0.73
C ARG A 2 7.77 -12.91 -1.78
N ASN A 3 7.75 -11.58 -1.72
CA ASN A 3 8.39 -10.73 -2.72
C ASN A 3 9.83 -10.34 -2.40
N PHE A 4 10.34 -10.68 -1.21
CA PHE A 4 11.70 -10.36 -0.80
C PHE A 4 12.75 -10.97 -1.75
N LYS A 5 12.45 -12.18 -2.27
CA LYS A 5 13.29 -12.84 -3.29
C LYS A 5 13.52 -11.97 -4.53
N TYR A 6 12.50 -11.23 -4.99
CA TYR A 6 12.64 -10.34 -6.15
C TYR A 6 13.55 -9.15 -5.86
N VAL A 7 13.39 -8.53 -4.68
CA VAL A 7 14.26 -7.44 -4.24
C VAL A 7 15.71 -7.92 -4.18
N SER A 8 15.97 -9.10 -3.58
CA SER A 8 17.32 -9.69 -3.52
C SER A 8 17.88 -10.02 -4.90
N THR A 9 17.04 -10.52 -5.83
CA THR A 9 17.46 -10.81 -7.20
C THR A 9 17.86 -9.55 -7.96
N ILE A 10 17.06 -8.47 -7.85
CA ILE A 10 17.36 -7.17 -8.47
C ILE A 10 18.65 -6.61 -7.85
N LYS A 11 18.77 -6.66 -6.53
CA LYS A 11 19.95 -6.16 -5.84
C LYS A 11 21.22 -6.91 -6.25
N ALA A 12 21.18 -8.24 -6.32
CA ALA A 12 22.32 -9.04 -6.77
C ALA A 12 22.76 -8.69 -8.20
N ALA A 13 21.82 -8.47 -9.12
CA ALA A 13 22.13 -8.04 -10.47
C ALA A 13 22.81 -6.65 -10.49
N LEU A 14 22.30 -5.70 -9.70
CA LEU A 14 22.91 -4.36 -9.57
C LEU A 14 24.30 -4.40 -8.94
N GLU A 15 24.53 -5.26 -7.94
CA GLU A 15 25.87 -5.41 -7.34
C GLU A 15 26.88 -6.02 -8.32
N ASN A 16 26.46 -6.83 -9.28
CA ASN A 16 27.34 -7.34 -10.31
C ASN A 16 27.73 -6.26 -11.34
N GLU A 17 26.80 -5.35 -11.68
CA GLU A 17 27.04 -4.31 -12.71
C GLU A 17 27.68 -3.04 -12.11
N CYS A 18 27.24 -2.61 -10.93
CA CYS A 18 27.69 -1.39 -10.26
C CYS A 18 27.79 -1.58 -8.74
N PRO A 19 28.83 -2.31 -8.26
CA PRO A 19 28.98 -2.64 -6.85
C PRO A 19 28.92 -1.43 -5.92
N GLY A 20 28.15 -1.52 -4.83
CA GLY A 20 28.07 -0.49 -3.79
C GLY A 20 27.45 0.84 -4.24
N THR A 21 26.73 0.87 -5.37
CA THR A 21 26.20 2.11 -5.95
C THR A 21 24.70 2.32 -5.62
N VAL A 22 23.87 1.29 -5.74
CA VAL A 22 22.42 1.41 -5.59
C VAL A 22 21.98 0.83 -4.25
N SER A 23 21.33 1.64 -3.39
CA SER A 23 20.81 1.19 -2.11
C SER A 23 19.58 0.28 -2.25
N CYS A 24 19.30 -0.55 -1.25
CA CYS A 24 18.06 -1.31 -1.18
C CYS A 24 16.82 -0.41 -1.08
N ALA A 25 16.96 0.73 -0.43
CA ALA A 25 15.90 1.74 -0.37
C ALA A 25 15.54 2.26 -1.77
N ASP A 26 16.53 2.55 -2.61
CA ASP A 26 16.29 2.96 -4.00
C ASP A 26 15.74 1.80 -4.85
N VAL A 27 16.20 0.56 -4.65
CA VAL A 27 15.63 -0.62 -5.33
C VAL A 27 14.13 -0.74 -5.04
N VAL A 28 13.71 -0.58 -3.78
CA VAL A 28 12.29 -0.66 -3.39
C VAL A 28 11.49 0.50 -4.01
N ALA A 29 11.99 1.74 -3.89
CA ALA A 29 11.30 2.93 -4.42
C ALA A 29 11.13 2.87 -5.95
N LEU A 30 12.19 2.51 -6.67
CA LEU A 30 12.16 2.40 -8.13
C LEU A 30 11.30 1.21 -8.60
N SER A 31 11.34 0.09 -7.89
CA SER A 31 10.46 -1.06 -8.19
C SER A 31 8.98 -0.70 -8.00
N ALA A 32 8.65 0.08 -6.97
CA ALA A 32 7.29 0.58 -6.76
C ALA A 32 6.86 1.51 -7.91
N ARG A 33 7.72 2.48 -8.28
CA ARG A 33 7.47 3.38 -9.42
C ARG A 33 7.19 2.61 -10.72
N ASP A 34 8.03 1.65 -11.04
CA ASP A 34 7.91 0.90 -12.28
C ASP A 34 6.68 -0.03 -12.25
N GLY A 35 6.39 -0.63 -11.10
CA GLY A 35 5.18 -1.42 -10.88
C GLY A 35 3.90 -0.61 -11.05
N ILE A 36 3.87 0.64 -10.57
CA ILE A 36 2.75 1.59 -10.76
C ILE A 36 2.50 1.80 -12.25
N VAL A 37 3.53 2.09 -13.03
CA VAL A 37 3.41 2.29 -14.49
C VAL A 37 2.94 1.00 -15.20
N MET A 38 3.48 -0.16 -14.83
CA MET A 38 3.09 -1.45 -15.40
C MET A 38 1.62 -1.81 -15.14
N LEU A 39 1.06 -1.26 -14.06
CA LEU A 39 -0.36 -1.44 -13.69
C LEU A 39 -1.27 -0.34 -14.26
N GLY A 40 -0.79 0.47 -15.20
CA GLY A 40 -1.56 1.54 -15.84
C GLY A 40 -1.66 2.83 -15.03
N GLY A 41 -0.91 2.91 -13.94
CA GLY A 41 -0.82 4.12 -13.11
C GLY A 41 0.13 5.18 -13.69
N PRO A 42 0.26 6.31 -12.99
CA PRO A 42 1.05 7.44 -13.47
C PRO A 42 2.55 7.20 -13.35
N ARG A 43 3.32 7.86 -14.21
CA ARG A 43 4.77 7.96 -14.05
C ARG A 43 5.10 8.95 -12.93
N ILE A 44 5.93 8.52 -11.99
CA ILE A 44 6.36 9.33 -10.84
C ILE A 44 7.86 9.62 -10.98
N GLU A 45 8.24 10.89 -10.92
CA GLU A 45 9.64 11.35 -10.97
C GLU A 45 10.29 11.17 -9.58
N MET A 46 10.60 9.92 -9.22
CA MET A 46 11.25 9.61 -7.94
C MET A 46 12.75 9.94 -7.97
N LYS A 47 13.20 10.65 -6.94
CA LYS A 47 14.63 10.89 -6.71
C LYS A 47 15.33 9.61 -6.25
N THR A 48 16.62 9.51 -6.51
CA THR A 48 17.53 8.45 -6.05
C THR A 48 18.60 9.04 -5.12
N GLY A 49 19.44 8.17 -4.56
CA GLY A 49 20.49 8.56 -3.63
C GLY A 49 20.17 8.30 -2.17
N ARG A 50 19.10 7.51 -1.90
CA ARG A 50 18.81 7.01 -0.56
C ARG A 50 19.89 6.06 -0.09
N LYS A 51 20.06 6.00 1.22
CA LYS A 51 20.93 5.05 1.90
C LYS A 51 20.10 4.08 2.74
N ASP A 52 20.65 2.92 3.00
CA ASP A 52 20.06 1.90 3.85
C ASP A 52 20.44 2.14 5.32
N SER A 53 19.51 1.89 6.24
CA SER A 53 19.79 1.97 7.67
C SER A 53 20.75 0.85 8.10
N LYS A 54 21.61 1.14 9.06
CA LYS A 54 22.46 0.17 9.76
C LYS A 54 21.73 -0.53 10.92
N GLN A 55 20.43 -0.29 11.05
CA GLN A 55 19.57 -0.82 12.10
C GLN A 55 18.23 -1.25 11.53
N SER A 56 17.51 -2.13 12.26
CA SER A 56 16.17 -2.57 11.90
C SER A 56 15.34 -2.74 13.18
N TRP A 57 14.19 -2.06 13.24
CA TRP A 57 13.32 -2.00 14.41
C TRP A 57 11.94 -2.53 14.05
N ALA A 58 11.69 -3.82 14.26
CA ALA A 58 10.41 -4.44 13.93
C ALA A 58 9.22 -3.78 14.66
N ALA A 59 9.43 -3.32 15.91
CA ALA A 59 8.38 -2.67 16.70
C ALA A 59 7.92 -1.32 16.12
N GLU A 60 8.72 -0.65 15.31
CA GLU A 60 8.33 0.60 14.66
C GLU A 60 7.34 0.40 13.50
N VAL A 61 7.26 -0.81 12.97
CA VAL A 61 6.36 -1.13 11.86
C VAL A 61 4.90 -0.92 12.28
N ASP A 62 4.51 -1.45 13.44
CA ASP A 62 3.13 -1.34 13.94
C ASP A 62 2.73 0.10 14.29
N GLN A 63 3.71 0.96 14.58
CA GLN A 63 3.49 2.37 14.87
C GLN A 63 3.39 3.22 13.60
N SER A 64 4.14 2.85 12.55
CA SER A 64 4.32 3.66 11.35
C SER A 64 3.40 3.25 10.20
N ILE A 65 3.10 1.96 10.05
CA ILE A 65 2.27 1.44 8.96
C ILE A 65 0.83 1.26 9.45
N PRO A 66 -0.17 1.84 8.75
CA PRO A 66 -1.59 1.61 9.06
C PRO A 66 -1.95 0.12 8.97
N ASN A 67 -2.77 -0.36 9.91
CA ASN A 67 -3.29 -1.70 9.91
C ASN A 67 -4.67 -1.76 9.22
N HIS A 68 -5.09 -2.94 8.76
CA HIS A 68 -6.35 -3.17 8.05
C HIS A 68 -7.61 -2.79 8.85
N ASN A 69 -7.52 -2.78 10.18
CA ASN A 69 -8.61 -2.48 11.12
C ASN A 69 -8.39 -1.17 11.91
N ASP A 70 -7.40 -0.36 11.54
CA ASP A 70 -7.20 0.95 12.17
C ASP A 70 -8.41 1.87 11.91
N THR A 71 -8.63 2.80 12.85
CA THR A 71 -9.59 3.88 12.61
C THR A 71 -9.05 4.85 11.57
N LEU A 72 -9.93 5.41 10.74
CA LEU A 72 -9.51 6.38 9.73
C LEU A 72 -8.84 7.61 10.35
N SER A 73 -9.28 8.05 11.53
CA SER A 73 -8.65 9.17 12.25
C SER A 73 -7.18 8.88 12.61
N SER A 74 -6.88 7.63 13.04
CA SER A 74 -5.51 7.20 13.31
C SER A 74 -4.66 7.20 12.03
N VAL A 75 -5.22 6.69 10.93
CA VAL A 75 -4.55 6.67 9.62
C VAL A 75 -4.25 8.09 9.13
N LEU A 76 -5.23 8.99 9.17
CA LEU A 76 -5.05 10.40 8.80
C LEU A 76 -3.97 11.09 9.64
N SER A 77 -3.95 10.83 10.96
CA SER A 77 -2.95 11.39 11.87
C SER A 77 -1.53 10.90 11.53
N ARG A 78 -1.36 9.60 11.22
CA ARG A 78 -0.06 9.04 10.83
C ARG A 78 0.47 9.66 9.54
N PHE A 79 -0.36 9.76 8.50
CA PHE A 79 0.06 10.39 7.25
C PHE A 79 0.33 11.88 7.41
N GLN A 80 -0.47 12.58 8.21
CA GLN A 80 -0.25 14.01 8.51
C GLN A 80 1.08 14.23 9.24
N SER A 81 1.50 13.34 10.13
CA SER A 81 2.78 13.44 10.85
C SER A 81 4.01 13.39 9.93
N ILE A 82 3.85 12.85 8.73
CA ILE A 82 4.89 12.80 7.69
C ILE A 82 4.62 13.78 6.53
N GLY A 83 3.74 14.78 6.74
CA GLY A 83 3.48 15.85 5.79
C GLY A 83 2.51 15.49 4.65
N ILE A 84 1.81 14.36 4.75
CA ILE A 84 0.80 13.94 3.76
C ILE A 84 -0.59 14.35 4.28
N ASP A 85 -1.26 15.21 3.53
CA ASP A 85 -2.59 15.70 3.85
C ASP A 85 -3.70 14.64 3.66
N ALA A 86 -4.93 14.99 4.04
CA ALA A 86 -6.06 14.06 3.93
C ALA A 86 -6.33 13.64 2.47
N GLU A 87 -6.17 14.54 1.50
CA GLU A 87 -6.32 14.23 0.09
C GLU A 87 -5.25 13.25 -0.40
N GLY A 88 -3.99 13.48 -0.01
CA GLY A 88 -2.87 12.57 -0.29
C GLY A 88 -3.04 11.21 0.37
N THR A 89 -3.59 11.16 1.59
CA THR A 89 -3.91 9.91 2.29
C THR A 89 -4.97 9.11 1.52
N VAL A 90 -6.06 9.76 1.09
CA VAL A 90 -7.10 9.12 0.25
C VAL A 90 -6.49 8.61 -1.05
N ALA A 91 -5.63 9.41 -1.69
CA ALA A 91 -4.96 9.01 -2.93
C ALA A 91 -4.05 7.79 -2.72
N LEU A 92 -3.22 7.75 -1.66
CA LEU A 92 -2.32 6.62 -1.39
C LEU A 92 -3.08 5.32 -1.09
N LEU A 93 -4.19 5.41 -0.35
CA LEU A 93 -5.05 4.25 -0.12
C LEU A 93 -5.69 3.73 -1.43
N GLY A 94 -5.77 4.56 -2.46
CA GLY A 94 -6.12 4.14 -3.82
C GLY A 94 -5.15 3.13 -4.45
N GLY A 95 -3.96 2.95 -3.89
CA GLY A 95 -3.08 1.82 -4.20
C GLY A 95 -3.73 0.46 -3.95
N HIS A 96 -4.77 0.40 -3.10
CA HIS A 96 -5.62 -0.77 -2.93
C HIS A 96 -6.54 -1.05 -4.13
N SER A 97 -6.49 -0.29 -5.22
CA SER A 97 -7.04 -0.69 -6.54
C SER A 97 -6.42 -2.00 -7.02
N VAL A 98 -5.19 -2.32 -6.63
CA VAL A 98 -4.50 -3.56 -6.97
C VAL A 98 -4.15 -4.37 -5.73
N GLY A 99 -3.95 -5.68 -5.91
CA GLY A 99 -3.47 -6.55 -4.85
C GLY A 99 -4.54 -7.47 -4.26
N ARG A 100 -4.20 -8.05 -3.11
CA ARG A 100 -4.97 -9.11 -2.46
C ARG A 100 -4.86 -8.98 -0.95
N VAL A 101 -5.95 -9.23 -0.24
CA VAL A 101 -6.00 -9.32 1.21
C VAL A 101 -6.20 -10.79 1.62
N HIS A 102 -5.37 -11.28 2.52
CA HIS A 102 -5.54 -12.61 3.10
C HIS A 102 -6.82 -12.68 3.93
N CYS A 103 -7.50 -13.82 3.87
CA CYS A 103 -8.77 -14.02 4.59
C CYS A 103 -8.67 -13.79 6.09
N VAL A 104 -7.52 -14.01 6.71
CA VAL A 104 -7.30 -13.71 8.14
C VAL A 104 -7.55 -12.24 8.49
N ASN A 105 -7.31 -11.32 7.57
CA ASN A 105 -7.51 -9.88 7.76
C ASN A 105 -8.93 -9.42 7.41
N LEU A 106 -9.81 -10.34 7.02
CA LEU A 106 -11.21 -10.08 6.66
C LEU A 106 -12.20 -10.74 7.63
N VAL A 107 -11.70 -11.52 8.58
CA VAL A 107 -12.55 -12.29 9.52
C VAL A 107 -13.50 -11.37 10.27
N ASP A 108 -12.97 -10.32 10.90
CA ASP A 108 -13.76 -9.38 11.72
C ASP A 108 -14.85 -8.65 10.93
N ARG A 109 -14.67 -8.56 9.60
CA ARG A 109 -15.65 -7.94 8.72
C ARG A 109 -16.77 -8.86 8.28
N LEU A 110 -16.52 -10.17 8.34
CA LEU A 110 -17.42 -11.20 7.81
C LEU A 110 -18.07 -12.06 8.89
N TYR A 111 -17.45 -12.17 10.07
CA TYR A 111 -17.82 -13.13 11.11
C TYR A 111 -17.70 -12.52 12.53
N PRO A 112 -18.54 -12.93 13.50
CA PRO A 112 -19.68 -13.84 13.33
C PRO A 112 -20.83 -13.18 12.58
N THR A 113 -20.87 -11.84 12.56
CA THR A 113 -21.89 -11.04 11.86
C THR A 113 -21.22 -10.23 10.78
N VAL A 114 -21.85 -10.14 9.61
CA VAL A 114 -21.34 -9.31 8.51
C VAL A 114 -21.41 -7.84 8.92
N ASP A 115 -20.34 -7.11 8.64
CA ASP A 115 -20.27 -5.65 8.78
C ASP A 115 -21.46 -5.00 8.03
N PRO A 116 -22.34 -4.25 8.71
CA PRO A 116 -23.52 -3.66 8.08
C PRO A 116 -23.21 -2.57 7.04
N THR A 117 -21.97 -2.12 6.98
CA THR A 117 -21.53 -1.10 6.00
C THR A 117 -21.15 -1.70 4.64
N ILE A 118 -21.13 -3.04 4.52
CA ILE A 118 -20.78 -3.72 3.28
C ILE A 118 -22.02 -4.02 2.44
N ASP A 119 -21.91 -3.87 1.14
CA ASP A 119 -22.94 -4.31 0.18
C ASP A 119 -23.21 -5.82 0.35
N PRO A 120 -24.48 -6.29 0.48
CA PRO A 120 -24.78 -7.68 0.77
C PRO A 120 -24.30 -8.67 -0.30
N ASP A 121 -24.36 -8.32 -1.58
CA ASP A 121 -23.90 -9.18 -2.68
C ASP A 121 -22.38 -9.27 -2.67
N TYR A 122 -21.72 -8.16 -2.33
CA TYR A 122 -20.27 -8.14 -2.18
C TYR A 122 -19.83 -8.96 -0.96
N ALA A 123 -20.55 -8.88 0.17
CA ALA A 123 -20.29 -9.71 1.34
C ALA A 123 -20.38 -11.20 1.00
N ASN A 124 -21.41 -11.61 0.25
CA ASN A 124 -21.57 -12.99 -0.22
C ASN A 124 -20.42 -13.44 -1.12
N TYR A 125 -19.97 -12.56 -2.01
CA TYR A 125 -18.79 -12.82 -2.84
C TYR A 125 -17.54 -13.04 -1.99
N ILE A 126 -17.27 -12.17 -1.00
CA ILE A 126 -16.09 -12.29 -0.14
C ILE A 126 -16.19 -13.56 0.72
N LYS A 127 -17.36 -13.89 1.28
CA LYS A 127 -17.58 -15.16 2.01
C LYS A 127 -17.30 -16.39 1.16
N GLY A 128 -17.61 -16.35 -0.13
CA GLY A 128 -17.26 -17.41 -1.07
C GLY A 128 -15.73 -17.58 -1.24
N ARG A 129 -14.96 -16.49 -1.07
CA ARG A 129 -13.48 -16.53 -1.11
C ARG A 129 -12.86 -16.86 0.24
N CYS A 130 -13.52 -16.46 1.34
CA CYS A 130 -13.10 -16.61 2.72
C CYS A 130 -14.19 -17.33 3.53
N PRO A 131 -14.38 -18.64 3.34
CA PRO A 131 -15.60 -19.35 3.80
C PRO A 131 -15.61 -19.72 5.29
N THR A 132 -14.53 -19.44 6.02
CA THR A 132 -14.40 -19.84 7.43
C THR A 132 -14.04 -18.66 8.34
N PRO A 133 -14.58 -18.59 9.57
CA PRO A 133 -14.18 -17.60 10.57
C PRO A 133 -12.78 -17.86 11.16
N ASN A 134 -12.23 -19.04 10.96
CA ASN A 134 -10.90 -19.43 11.44
C ASN A 134 -10.03 -19.90 10.26
N PRO A 135 -9.63 -19.00 9.33
CA PRO A 135 -8.77 -19.38 8.24
C PRO A 135 -7.37 -19.72 8.77
N ASP A 136 -6.77 -20.77 8.24
CA ASP A 136 -5.39 -21.10 8.51
C ASP A 136 -4.48 -19.93 8.05
N PRO A 137 -3.68 -19.32 8.94
CA PRO A 137 -2.76 -18.23 8.56
C PRO A 137 -1.75 -18.60 7.48
N GLN A 138 -1.45 -19.89 7.31
CA GLN A 138 -0.55 -20.43 6.28
C GLN A 138 -1.28 -20.71 4.95
N ALA A 139 -2.60 -20.81 4.96
CA ALA A 139 -3.37 -21.03 3.76
C ALA A 139 -3.33 -19.81 2.83
N VAL A 140 -3.22 -20.07 1.54
CA VAL A 140 -3.21 -19.02 0.50
C VAL A 140 -4.66 -18.71 0.09
N LEU A 141 -5.49 -18.34 1.07
CA LEU A 141 -6.84 -17.86 0.83
C LEU A 141 -6.85 -16.33 0.86
N TYR A 142 -7.42 -15.72 -0.18
CA TYR A 142 -7.46 -14.26 -0.33
C TYR A 142 -8.66 -13.78 -1.14
N ALA A 143 -9.06 -12.53 -0.89
CA ALA A 143 -9.90 -11.76 -1.79
C ALA A 143 -9.08 -10.68 -2.51
N ARG A 144 -9.49 -10.28 -3.71
CA ARG A 144 -8.86 -9.17 -4.44
C ARG A 144 -9.38 -7.85 -3.93
N ASN A 145 -8.52 -6.84 -3.84
CA ASN A 145 -8.88 -5.50 -3.39
C ASN A 145 -9.92 -4.86 -4.31
N ASP A 146 -9.70 -4.94 -5.61
CA ASP A 146 -10.67 -4.59 -6.64
C ASP A 146 -11.09 -5.85 -7.40
N ARG A 147 -12.40 -6.05 -7.50
CA ARG A 147 -12.96 -7.19 -8.20
C ARG A 147 -13.05 -6.95 -9.70
N GLU A 148 -13.36 -5.73 -10.10
CA GLU A 148 -13.64 -5.33 -11.47
C GLU A 148 -12.35 -5.17 -12.28
N THR A 149 -11.37 -4.44 -11.75
CA THR A 149 -10.09 -4.12 -12.41
C THR A 149 -8.86 -4.50 -11.57
N PRO A 150 -8.73 -5.77 -11.11
CA PRO A 150 -7.82 -6.18 -10.04
C PRO A 150 -6.32 -6.04 -10.32
N MET A 151 -5.95 -5.72 -11.56
CA MET A 151 -4.57 -5.56 -12.03
C MET A 151 -4.35 -4.18 -12.69
N ILE A 152 -5.26 -3.24 -12.48
CA ILE A 152 -5.17 -1.90 -13.02
C ILE A 152 -5.22 -0.91 -11.86
N LEU A 153 -4.26 0.02 -11.80
CA LEU A 153 -4.27 1.11 -10.84
C LEU A 153 -5.18 2.22 -11.38
N ASP A 154 -6.46 2.15 -11.06
CA ASP A 154 -7.48 3.05 -11.56
C ASP A 154 -8.47 3.50 -10.47
N ASN A 155 -9.41 4.35 -10.86
CA ASN A 155 -10.39 4.91 -9.95
C ASN A 155 -11.59 4.00 -9.66
N PHE A 156 -11.62 2.76 -10.14
CA PHE A 156 -12.66 1.80 -9.76
C PHE A 156 -12.66 1.50 -8.27
N TYR A 157 -11.51 1.55 -7.62
CA TYR A 157 -11.42 1.50 -6.17
C TYR A 157 -12.40 2.47 -5.49
N TYR A 158 -12.38 3.76 -5.86
CA TYR A 158 -13.28 4.77 -5.27
C TYR A 158 -14.73 4.57 -5.67
N LYS A 159 -15.00 4.15 -6.92
CA LYS A 159 -16.35 3.81 -7.38
C LYS A 159 -16.93 2.65 -6.56
N ASN A 160 -16.09 1.70 -6.15
CA ASN A 160 -16.46 0.60 -5.28
C ASN A 160 -16.73 1.06 -3.85
N LEU A 161 -15.94 1.99 -3.30
CA LEU A 161 -16.22 2.58 -1.98
C LEU A 161 -17.58 3.25 -1.93
N LEU A 162 -17.96 4.02 -2.97
CA LEU A 162 -19.26 4.67 -3.08
C LEU A 162 -20.44 3.68 -3.19
N LYS A 163 -20.18 2.42 -3.54
CA LYS A 163 -21.16 1.33 -3.61
C LYS A 163 -21.09 0.39 -2.39
N ASN A 164 -20.40 0.79 -1.32
CA ASN A 164 -20.18 -0.04 -0.13
C ASN A 164 -19.44 -1.36 -0.43
N LYS A 165 -18.54 -1.34 -1.41
CA LYS A 165 -17.72 -2.49 -1.84
C LYS A 165 -16.24 -2.33 -1.53
N GLY A 166 -15.89 -1.51 -0.55
CA GLY A 166 -14.52 -1.46 -0.03
C GLY A 166 -14.18 -2.78 0.67
N LEU A 167 -13.03 -3.37 0.39
CA LEU A 167 -12.65 -4.67 0.95
C LEU A 167 -12.23 -4.56 2.42
N LEU A 168 -11.41 -3.58 2.78
CA LEU A 168 -10.99 -3.32 4.15
C LEU A 168 -11.94 -2.34 4.84
N ILE A 169 -12.05 -2.43 6.16
CA ILE A 169 -12.85 -1.49 6.96
C ILE A 169 -12.30 -0.06 6.78
N VAL A 170 -11.00 0.11 6.87
CA VAL A 170 -10.34 1.41 6.71
C VAL A 170 -10.62 2.03 5.34
N ASP A 171 -10.69 1.23 4.28
CA ASP A 171 -11.03 1.71 2.95
C ASP A 171 -12.47 2.21 2.90
N GLN A 172 -13.42 1.41 3.40
CA GLN A 172 -14.83 1.78 3.37
C GLN A 172 -15.11 3.05 4.20
N GLN A 173 -14.39 3.28 5.29
CA GLN A 173 -14.53 4.49 6.11
C GLN A 173 -14.22 5.77 5.32
N LEU A 174 -13.35 5.71 4.28
CA LEU A 174 -13.04 6.88 3.44
C LEU A 174 -14.28 7.50 2.80
N ALA A 175 -15.24 6.69 2.38
CA ALA A 175 -16.45 7.16 1.70
C ALA A 175 -17.49 7.80 2.64
N SER A 176 -17.44 7.50 3.93
CA SER A 176 -18.40 7.99 4.93
C SER A 176 -17.87 9.09 5.84
N HIS A 177 -16.55 9.24 5.94
CA HIS A 177 -15.94 10.22 6.84
C HIS A 177 -15.98 11.64 6.25
N PRO A 178 -16.44 12.66 7.00
CA PRO A 178 -16.66 14.02 6.46
C PRO A 178 -15.46 14.66 5.78
N ILE A 179 -14.24 14.39 6.27
CA ILE A 179 -12.99 14.96 5.71
C ILE A 179 -12.62 14.27 4.40
N THR A 180 -12.83 12.96 4.26
CA THR A 180 -12.33 12.18 3.12
C THR A 180 -13.36 11.93 2.03
N ALA A 181 -14.65 11.88 2.36
CA ALA A 181 -15.73 11.63 1.40
C ALA A 181 -15.70 12.56 0.16
N PRO A 182 -15.44 13.89 0.28
CA PRO A 182 -15.33 14.74 -0.89
C PRO A 182 -14.20 14.35 -1.85
N TYR A 183 -13.06 13.88 -1.33
CA TYR A 183 -11.94 13.42 -2.14
C TYR A 183 -12.23 12.09 -2.81
N VAL A 184 -12.90 11.16 -2.10
CA VAL A 184 -13.39 9.89 -2.70
C VAL A 184 -14.29 10.18 -3.89
N GLN A 185 -15.23 11.12 -3.76
CA GLN A 185 -16.14 11.51 -4.85
C GLN A 185 -15.40 12.09 -6.06
N LYS A 186 -14.43 12.99 -5.83
CA LYS A 186 -13.63 13.58 -6.90
C LYS A 186 -12.81 12.52 -7.63
N MET A 187 -12.11 11.66 -6.91
CA MET A 187 -11.28 10.61 -7.48
C MET A 187 -12.12 9.53 -8.19
N ALA A 188 -13.31 9.21 -7.67
CA ALA A 188 -14.25 8.32 -8.36
C ALA A 188 -14.73 8.89 -9.69
N ALA A 189 -14.91 10.21 -9.79
CA ALA A 189 -15.37 10.89 -10.98
C ALA A 189 -14.28 11.07 -12.05
N ASP A 190 -13.02 11.25 -11.62
CA ASP A 190 -11.90 11.61 -12.50
C ASP A 190 -10.66 10.76 -12.19
N ASN A 191 -10.29 9.89 -13.13
CA ASN A 191 -9.12 9.02 -13.02
C ASN A 191 -7.81 9.79 -13.13
N ASP A 192 -7.74 10.82 -13.96
CA ASP A 192 -6.52 11.62 -14.12
C ASP A 192 -6.26 12.43 -12.85
N TYR A 193 -7.32 12.96 -12.22
CA TYR A 193 -7.21 13.59 -10.90
C TYR A 193 -6.70 12.62 -9.85
N PHE A 194 -7.22 11.38 -9.80
CA PHE A 194 -6.69 10.34 -8.91
C PHE A 194 -5.19 10.13 -9.15
N HIS A 195 -4.78 9.90 -10.40
CA HIS A 195 -3.38 9.67 -10.75
C HIS A 195 -2.47 10.84 -10.38
N GLN A 196 -2.95 12.08 -10.56
CA GLN A 196 -2.22 13.28 -10.16
C GLN A 196 -1.98 13.33 -8.64
N GLN A 197 -3.04 13.13 -7.85
CA GLN A 197 -2.93 13.16 -6.38
C GLN A 197 -2.12 11.97 -5.84
N PHE A 198 -2.27 10.79 -6.45
CA PHE A 198 -1.48 9.61 -6.13
C PHE A 198 0.01 9.85 -6.37
N SER A 199 0.38 10.43 -7.53
CA SER A 199 1.78 10.78 -7.85
C SER A 199 2.36 11.75 -6.83
N ARG A 200 1.62 12.81 -6.50
CA ARG A 200 2.02 13.81 -5.50
C ARG A 200 2.30 13.16 -4.14
N ALA A 201 1.35 12.36 -3.67
CA ALA A 201 1.44 11.74 -2.35
C ALA A 201 2.50 10.63 -2.30
N ALA A 202 2.65 9.82 -3.36
CA ALA A 202 3.68 8.79 -3.45
C ALA A 202 5.10 9.40 -3.50
N LEU A 203 5.26 10.55 -4.16
CA LEU A 203 6.53 11.29 -4.15
C LEU A 203 6.85 11.78 -2.73
N LEU A 204 5.89 12.43 -2.03
CA LEU A 204 6.08 12.86 -0.65
C LEU A 204 6.43 11.69 0.28
N LEU A 205 5.74 10.56 0.15
CA LEU A 205 6.04 9.36 0.92
C LEU A 205 7.46 8.85 0.64
N SER A 206 7.89 8.88 -0.61
CA SER A 206 9.23 8.41 -1.01
C SER A 206 10.37 9.33 -0.53
N GLU A 207 10.05 10.59 -0.25
CA GLU A 207 10.99 11.63 0.23
C GLU A 207 10.88 11.87 1.75
N ASN A 208 10.12 11.06 2.48
CA ASN A 208 9.96 11.19 3.92
C ASN A 208 11.26 10.83 4.67
N ASN A 209 12.07 11.84 4.96
CA ASN A 209 13.32 11.74 5.73
C ASN A 209 14.24 10.55 5.37
N PRO A 210 14.52 10.30 4.08
CA PRO A 210 15.43 9.22 3.71
C PRO A 210 16.85 9.53 4.22
N LEU A 211 17.56 8.50 4.62
CA LEU A 211 19.00 8.61 4.83
C LEU A 211 19.70 8.94 3.50
N THR A 212 20.64 9.89 3.51
CA THR A 212 21.37 10.34 2.30
C THR A 212 22.81 10.70 2.64
N GLY A 213 23.64 10.94 1.63
CA GLY A 213 25.04 11.37 1.79
C GLY A 213 25.85 10.36 2.61
N ASP A 214 26.39 10.80 3.74
CA ASP A 214 27.24 9.99 4.64
C ASP A 214 26.43 9.19 5.67
N GLN A 215 25.11 9.33 5.68
CA GLN A 215 24.24 8.58 6.57
C GLN A 215 24.05 7.14 6.07
N GLY A 216 23.92 6.18 7.01
CA GLY A 216 23.63 4.79 6.66
C GLY A 216 24.73 4.12 5.85
N GLU A 217 24.33 3.23 4.95
CA GLU A 217 25.22 2.46 4.08
C GLU A 217 24.52 2.12 2.74
N ILE A 218 25.23 1.51 1.82
CA ILE A 218 24.64 0.77 0.70
C ILE A 218 24.82 -0.70 0.99
N ARG A 219 23.73 -1.38 1.36
CA ARG A 219 23.76 -2.81 1.65
C ARG A 219 24.09 -3.61 0.40
N LYS A 220 24.92 -4.64 0.57
CA LYS A 220 25.21 -5.63 -0.49
C LYS A 220 24.07 -6.64 -0.62
N ASP A 221 23.40 -6.94 0.48
CA ASP A 221 22.21 -7.78 0.59
C ASP A 221 21.14 -7.04 1.37
N CYS A 222 19.91 -6.97 0.83
CA CYS A 222 18.84 -6.19 1.46
C CYS A 222 18.36 -6.79 2.80
N GLY A 223 18.65 -8.05 3.06
CA GLY A 223 18.29 -8.72 4.32
C GLY A 223 19.21 -8.40 5.49
N TYR A 224 20.40 -7.89 5.23
CA TYR A 224 21.46 -7.78 6.25
C TYR A 224 22.20 -6.46 6.16
N VAL A 225 22.67 -5.99 7.32
CA VAL A 225 23.66 -4.91 7.42
C VAL A 225 25.01 -5.46 6.94
N ASN A 226 25.81 -4.63 6.26
CA ASN A 226 27.13 -5.05 5.82
C ASN A 226 28.03 -5.43 7.03
N ALA A 227 28.73 -6.56 6.92
CA ALA A 227 29.77 -6.90 7.90
C ALA A 227 30.91 -5.88 7.79
N HIS A 228 31.37 -5.39 8.93
CA HIS A 228 32.52 -4.50 9.06
C HIS A 228 33.84 -5.30 9.14
#